data_fc88f057756925cf151590a53652fa13
#
_entry.id   fc88f057756925cf151590a53652fa13
#
_cell.length_a   1.000
_cell.length_b   1.000
_cell.length_c   1.000
_cell.angle_alpha   90.00
_cell.angle_beta   90.00
_cell.angle_gamma   90.00
#
_symmetry.space_group_name_H-M   'P 1'
#
loop_
_entity.id
_entity.type
_entity.pdbx_description
1 polymer ?
#
loop_
_entity_poly.entity_id
_entity_poly.type
_entity_poly.pdbx_seq_one_letter_code
_entity_poly.pdbx_strand_id
1 'polypeptide(L)'
;MRIGYTSNEVCKVIGISYRQLDYWDSSGFIQPSVARARGTGTSRMYSFIDLVCLRTAKKLRDSGISLQKIRKSVDFLRTHFPELDRPLSDLLFLTDGGTVFILTRDRDTALDTVLEQGQLAWFIPVGRFVSELRGQIFRMEAQEEKEEKTDHVFEVVVEKDGDRFHAYCPALKGCHTWGHTREEAIQYIKEAVELYVDDLVKAGDPIPGVGWAEKIRPIVTTAA
;
A
#
# COMPACT_ATOMS: atom_id res chain seq x y z
N MET A 1 -13.26 3.40 6.15
CA MET A 1 -12.78 3.25 4.76
C MET A 1 -11.63 4.23 4.56
N ARG A 2 -10.49 3.74 4.19
CA ARG A 2 -9.23 4.52 4.06
C ARG A 2 -9.40 5.59 2.96
N ILE A 3 -8.89 6.80 3.19
CA ILE A 3 -9.06 7.94 2.27
C ILE A 3 -8.24 7.77 0.99
N GLY A 4 -7.09 7.05 1.07
CA GLY A 4 -6.22 6.84 -0.08
C GLY A 4 -5.09 5.86 0.18
N TYR A 5 -4.39 5.50 -0.89
CA TYR A 5 -3.31 4.51 -0.94
C TYR A 5 -2.04 5.15 -1.49
N THR A 6 -0.92 4.86 -0.86
CA THR A 6 0.40 5.34 -1.29
C THR A 6 0.86 4.63 -2.57
N SER A 7 1.85 5.20 -3.26
CA SER A 7 2.43 4.59 -4.47
C SER A 7 2.97 3.16 -4.21
N ASN A 8 3.54 2.91 -3.04
CA ASN A 8 4.08 1.58 -2.69
C ASN A 8 2.96 0.55 -2.51
N GLU A 9 1.89 0.92 -1.81
CA GLU A 9 0.71 0.06 -1.64
C GLU A 9 0.04 -0.23 -2.98
N VAL A 10 -0.12 0.79 -3.83
CA VAL A 10 -0.64 0.63 -5.19
C VAL A 10 0.20 -0.35 -5.99
N CYS A 11 1.53 -0.22 -5.97
CA CYS A 11 2.42 -1.15 -6.67
C CYS A 11 2.25 -2.59 -6.19
N LYS A 12 2.15 -2.80 -4.87
CA LYS A 12 1.91 -4.13 -4.28
C LYS A 12 0.56 -4.71 -4.69
N VAL A 13 -0.51 -3.94 -4.55
CA VAL A 13 -1.89 -4.40 -4.81
C VAL A 13 -2.15 -4.64 -6.29
N ILE A 14 -1.70 -3.74 -7.16
CA ILE A 14 -1.94 -3.82 -8.61
C ILE A 14 -0.94 -4.76 -9.29
N GLY A 15 0.25 -4.92 -8.73
CA GLY A 15 1.33 -5.72 -9.31
C GLY A 15 1.98 -5.02 -10.50
N ILE A 16 2.24 -3.71 -10.37
CA ILE A 16 3.00 -2.90 -11.34
C ILE A 16 4.26 -2.35 -10.68
N SER A 17 5.29 -2.06 -11.49
CA SER A 17 6.49 -1.42 -10.97
C SER A 17 6.23 0.06 -10.66
N TYR A 18 7.00 0.62 -9.72
CA TYR A 18 6.97 2.05 -9.43
C TYR A 18 7.22 2.91 -10.68
N ARG A 19 8.14 2.47 -11.56
CA ARG A 19 8.44 3.14 -12.83
C ARG A 19 7.24 3.15 -13.78
N GLN A 20 6.45 2.09 -13.83
CA GLN A 20 5.22 2.06 -14.63
C GLN A 20 4.17 3.00 -14.05
N LEU A 21 3.96 2.98 -12.74
CA LEU A 21 3.02 3.88 -12.05
C LEU A 21 3.41 5.34 -12.27
N ASP A 22 4.70 5.67 -12.11
CA ASP A 22 5.24 7.00 -12.33
C ASP A 22 5.05 7.49 -13.77
N TYR A 23 5.29 6.62 -14.74
CA TYR A 23 5.07 6.93 -16.15
C TYR A 23 3.59 7.16 -16.47
N TRP A 24 2.66 6.40 -15.90
CA TRP A 24 1.23 6.57 -16.12
C TRP A 24 0.72 7.86 -15.49
N ASP A 25 1.24 8.26 -14.35
CA ASP A 25 0.94 9.55 -13.71
C ASP A 25 1.53 10.72 -14.49
N SER A 26 2.85 10.74 -14.71
CA SER A 26 3.56 11.83 -15.39
C SER A 26 3.07 12.09 -16.80
N SER A 27 2.63 11.03 -17.51
CA SER A 27 2.05 11.11 -18.83
C SER A 27 0.56 11.50 -18.85
N GLY A 28 -0.06 11.75 -17.68
CA GLY A 28 -1.47 12.12 -17.55
C GLY A 28 -2.47 11.00 -17.85
N PHE A 29 -2.02 9.74 -17.94
CA PHE A 29 -2.91 8.63 -18.27
C PHE A 29 -3.82 8.24 -17.11
N ILE A 30 -3.26 7.92 -15.94
CA ILE A 30 -4.00 7.70 -14.69
C ILE A 30 -3.25 8.44 -13.59
N GLN A 31 -3.85 9.50 -13.07
CA GLN A 31 -3.26 10.36 -12.05
C GLN A 31 -3.89 10.10 -10.69
N PRO A 32 -3.15 10.30 -9.57
CA PRO A 32 -3.70 10.18 -8.23
C PRO A 32 -4.77 11.24 -8.00
N SER A 33 -5.96 10.81 -7.56
CA SER A 33 -7.10 11.70 -7.38
C SER A 33 -7.21 12.27 -5.96
N VAL A 34 -6.58 11.65 -4.97
CA VAL A 34 -6.64 12.11 -3.57
C VAL A 34 -5.60 13.19 -3.30
N ALA A 35 -4.32 12.93 -3.62
CA ALA A 35 -3.26 13.92 -3.50
C ALA A 35 -2.18 13.68 -4.56
N ARG A 36 -1.77 14.77 -5.22
CA ARG A 36 -0.62 14.78 -6.13
C ARG A 36 0.63 15.19 -5.38
N ALA A 37 1.78 14.61 -5.71
CA ALA A 37 3.05 15.08 -5.18
C ALA A 37 3.31 16.53 -5.64
N ARG A 38 3.59 17.42 -4.68
CA ARG A 38 3.95 18.82 -4.91
C ARG A 38 5.35 19.09 -4.34
N GLY A 39 6.39 18.56 -5.01
CA GLY A 39 7.78 18.72 -4.58
C GLY A 39 8.27 17.67 -3.58
N THR A 40 9.47 17.89 -3.04
CA THR A 40 10.18 16.97 -2.14
C THR A 40 9.41 16.78 -0.83
N GLY A 41 9.16 15.53 -0.44
CA GLY A 41 8.50 15.20 0.83
C GLY A 41 6.97 15.03 0.75
N THR A 42 6.34 15.22 -0.42
CA THR A 42 4.90 14.98 -0.59
C THR A 42 4.65 13.65 -1.28
N SER A 43 3.77 12.82 -0.71
CA SER A 43 3.41 11.52 -1.26
C SER A 43 2.19 11.61 -2.18
N ARG A 44 2.21 10.83 -3.27
CA ARG A 44 1.02 10.60 -4.11
C ARG A 44 0.05 9.70 -3.37
N MET A 45 -1.24 10.07 -3.40
CA MET A 45 -2.31 9.29 -2.78
C MET A 45 -3.39 8.99 -3.82
N TYR A 46 -3.69 7.72 -3.98
CA TYR A 46 -4.63 7.17 -4.95
C TYR A 46 -5.93 6.76 -4.25
N SER A 47 -7.06 7.04 -4.85
CA SER A 47 -8.36 6.56 -4.37
C SER A 47 -8.56 5.08 -4.74
N PHE A 48 -9.57 4.44 -4.13
CA PHE A 48 -9.98 3.08 -4.52
C PHE A 48 -10.37 2.99 -6.01
N ILE A 49 -11.02 4.03 -6.54
CA ILE A 49 -11.40 4.08 -7.96
C ILE A 49 -10.17 4.19 -8.85
N ASP A 50 -9.12 4.91 -8.44
CA ASP A 50 -7.86 4.93 -9.16
C ASP A 50 -7.23 3.53 -9.24
N LEU A 51 -7.32 2.74 -8.15
CA LEU A 51 -6.84 1.36 -8.15
C LEU A 51 -7.63 0.48 -9.14
N VAL A 52 -8.94 0.66 -9.24
CA VAL A 52 -9.77 -0.04 -10.25
C VAL A 52 -9.32 0.34 -11.66
N CYS A 53 -9.13 1.62 -11.95
CA CYS A 53 -8.62 2.09 -13.24
C CYS A 53 -7.24 1.51 -13.57
N LEU A 54 -6.32 1.52 -12.62
CA LEU A 54 -4.97 0.97 -12.76
C LEU A 54 -5.01 -0.55 -13.02
N ARG A 55 -5.88 -1.28 -12.30
CA ARG A 55 -6.06 -2.74 -12.49
C ARG A 55 -6.60 -3.06 -13.87
N THR A 56 -7.60 -2.30 -14.32
CA THR A 56 -8.19 -2.45 -15.66
C THR A 56 -7.14 -2.18 -16.75
N ALA A 57 -6.42 -1.07 -16.64
CA ALA A 57 -5.36 -0.71 -17.59
C ALA A 57 -4.24 -1.76 -17.63
N LYS A 58 -3.83 -2.27 -16.46
CA LYS A 58 -2.86 -3.37 -16.38
C LYS A 58 -3.37 -4.62 -17.10
N LYS A 59 -4.61 -5.01 -16.84
CA LYS A 59 -5.19 -6.21 -17.46
C LYS A 59 -5.28 -6.09 -18.97
N LEU A 60 -5.67 -4.94 -19.51
CA LEU A 60 -5.62 -4.64 -20.95
C LEU A 60 -4.20 -4.75 -21.51
N ARG A 61 -3.21 -4.23 -20.78
CA ARG A 61 -1.79 -4.36 -21.14
C ARG A 61 -1.32 -5.81 -21.16
N ASP A 62 -1.66 -6.56 -20.13
CA ASP A 62 -1.31 -7.98 -20.00
C ASP A 62 -1.97 -8.83 -21.12
N SER A 63 -3.11 -8.39 -21.64
CA SER A 63 -3.79 -8.98 -22.80
C SER A 63 -3.21 -8.54 -24.16
N GLY A 64 -2.04 -7.87 -24.18
CA GLY A 64 -1.34 -7.49 -25.40
C GLY A 64 -1.70 -6.10 -25.97
N ILE A 65 -2.66 -5.37 -25.38
CA ILE A 65 -3.06 -4.05 -25.88
C ILE A 65 -1.97 -3.02 -25.55
N SER A 66 -1.54 -2.26 -26.55
CA SER A 66 -0.58 -1.17 -26.35
C SER A 66 -1.19 -0.02 -25.53
N LEU A 67 -0.37 0.65 -24.69
CA LEU A 67 -0.83 1.79 -23.89
C LEU A 67 -1.42 2.91 -24.76
N GLN A 68 -0.89 3.12 -25.95
CA GLN A 68 -1.41 4.11 -26.92
C GLN A 68 -2.83 3.77 -27.36
N LYS A 69 -3.13 2.48 -27.63
CA LYS A 69 -4.50 2.06 -27.97
C LYS A 69 -5.45 2.27 -26.81
N ILE A 70 -5.03 1.90 -25.58
CA ILE A 70 -5.86 2.12 -24.37
C ILE A 70 -6.16 3.61 -24.20
N ARG A 71 -5.17 4.50 -24.36
CA ARG A 71 -5.37 5.95 -24.30
C ARG A 71 -6.37 6.45 -25.33
N LYS A 72 -6.17 6.09 -26.58
CA LYS A 72 -7.10 6.47 -27.66
C LYS A 72 -8.53 6.03 -27.37
N SER A 73 -8.71 4.82 -26.82
CA SER A 73 -10.04 4.32 -26.43
C SER A 73 -10.63 5.13 -25.28
N VAL A 74 -9.83 5.47 -24.25
CA VAL A 74 -10.27 6.30 -23.13
C VAL A 74 -10.63 7.72 -23.58
N ASP A 75 -9.80 8.32 -24.44
CA ASP A 75 -10.03 9.67 -24.97
C ASP A 75 -11.28 9.70 -25.88
N PHE A 76 -11.48 8.68 -26.69
CA PHE A 76 -12.70 8.51 -27.48
C PHE A 76 -13.95 8.45 -26.59
N LEU A 77 -13.88 7.65 -25.52
CA LEU A 77 -15.00 7.52 -24.59
C LEU A 77 -15.32 8.85 -23.87
N ARG A 78 -14.32 9.56 -23.40
CA ARG A 78 -14.51 10.87 -22.77
C ARG A 78 -15.12 11.90 -23.71
N THR A 79 -14.80 11.81 -24.99
CA THR A 79 -15.32 12.74 -26.00
C THR A 79 -16.77 12.44 -26.38
N HIS A 80 -17.12 11.16 -26.52
CA HIS A 80 -18.44 10.76 -27.04
C HIS A 80 -19.43 10.38 -25.94
N PHE A 81 -18.96 10.11 -24.74
CA PHE A 81 -19.75 9.73 -23.57
C PHE A 81 -19.31 10.54 -22.35
N PRO A 82 -19.58 11.87 -22.34
CA PRO A 82 -19.12 12.76 -21.27
C PRO A 82 -19.71 12.42 -19.90
N GLU A 83 -20.78 11.64 -19.85
CA GLU A 83 -21.37 11.09 -18.61
C GLU A 83 -20.48 10.04 -17.95
N LEU A 84 -19.49 9.49 -18.65
CA LEU A 84 -18.53 8.52 -18.13
C LEU A 84 -17.30 9.26 -17.59
N ASP A 85 -17.34 9.65 -16.34
CA ASP A 85 -16.23 10.37 -15.68
C ASP A 85 -14.93 9.53 -15.68
N ARG A 86 -15.07 8.23 -15.43
CA ARG A 86 -13.95 7.29 -15.31
C ARG A 86 -14.17 6.01 -16.13
N PRO A 87 -13.99 6.04 -17.44
CA PRO A 87 -14.32 4.91 -18.32
C PRO A 87 -13.69 3.57 -17.91
N LEU A 88 -12.44 3.59 -17.40
CA LEU A 88 -11.75 2.37 -16.97
C LEU A 88 -12.33 1.72 -15.71
N SER A 89 -13.14 2.43 -14.92
CA SER A 89 -13.84 1.89 -13.74
C SER A 89 -15.30 1.55 -14.01
N ASP A 90 -15.89 2.15 -15.04
CA ASP A 90 -17.34 2.14 -15.21
C ASP A 90 -17.81 1.18 -16.32
N LEU A 91 -16.89 0.75 -17.19
CA LEU A 91 -17.21 -0.05 -18.37
C LEU A 91 -16.67 -1.47 -18.30
N LEU A 92 -17.34 -2.34 -19.05
CA LEU A 92 -16.86 -3.66 -19.38
C LEU A 92 -16.05 -3.58 -20.68
N PHE A 93 -14.89 -4.21 -20.69
CA PHE A 93 -14.00 -4.27 -21.84
C PHE A 93 -13.91 -5.70 -22.37
N LEU A 94 -13.98 -5.84 -23.68
CA LEU A 94 -13.64 -7.04 -24.43
C LEU A 94 -12.38 -6.80 -25.23
N THR A 95 -11.55 -7.79 -25.40
CA THR A 95 -10.36 -7.71 -26.25
C THR A 95 -10.04 -9.06 -26.87
N ASP A 96 -9.59 -9.01 -28.12
CA ASP A 96 -9.02 -10.14 -28.86
C ASP A 96 -7.47 -10.16 -28.82
N GLY A 97 -6.85 -9.31 -27.97
CA GLY A 97 -5.41 -9.10 -27.91
C GLY A 97 -4.91 -8.03 -28.88
N GLY A 98 -5.69 -7.60 -29.86
CA GLY A 98 -5.37 -6.56 -30.84
C GLY A 98 -6.27 -5.34 -30.75
N THR A 99 -7.53 -5.53 -30.43
CA THR A 99 -8.58 -4.51 -30.42
C THR A 99 -9.24 -4.44 -29.03
N VAL A 100 -9.71 -3.27 -28.65
CA VAL A 100 -10.53 -3.06 -27.44
C VAL A 100 -11.95 -2.81 -27.90
N PHE A 101 -12.85 -3.68 -27.48
CA PHE A 101 -14.29 -3.49 -27.64
C PHE A 101 -14.85 -3.02 -26.32
N ILE A 102 -15.81 -2.11 -26.36
CA ILE A 102 -16.42 -1.52 -25.18
C ILE A 102 -17.86 -1.98 -25.14
N LEU A 103 -18.22 -2.61 -24.02
CA LEU A 103 -19.59 -2.95 -23.74
C LEU A 103 -20.22 -1.82 -22.94
N THR A 104 -21.18 -1.15 -23.55
CA THR A 104 -22.09 -0.24 -22.85
C THR A 104 -23.07 -1.04 -21.99
N ARG A 105 -23.92 -0.36 -21.21
CA ARG A 105 -24.89 -1.00 -20.32
C ARG A 105 -25.85 -1.99 -21.00
N ASP A 106 -25.97 -1.90 -22.31
CA ASP A 106 -26.77 -2.82 -23.13
C ASP A 106 -25.91 -4.04 -23.52
N ARG A 107 -25.81 -4.98 -22.60
CA ARG A 107 -24.90 -6.14 -22.65
C ARG A 107 -25.20 -7.09 -23.82
N ASP A 108 -26.44 -7.15 -24.26
CA ASP A 108 -26.90 -8.19 -25.19
C ASP A 108 -26.50 -7.87 -26.64
N THR A 109 -26.54 -6.61 -27.03
CA THR A 109 -26.25 -6.20 -28.41
C THR A 109 -24.78 -6.34 -28.78
N ALA A 110 -23.84 -6.12 -27.85
CA ALA A 110 -22.41 -6.19 -28.11
C ALA A 110 -21.87 -7.63 -28.11
N LEU A 111 -22.43 -8.50 -27.30
CA LEU A 111 -22.11 -9.92 -27.27
C LEU A 111 -22.45 -10.62 -28.59
N ASP A 112 -23.61 -10.36 -29.14
CA ASP A 112 -24.07 -10.96 -30.40
C ASP A 112 -23.19 -10.54 -31.57
N THR A 113 -22.81 -9.27 -31.67
CA THR A 113 -21.97 -8.74 -32.78
C THR A 113 -20.54 -9.32 -32.75
N VAL A 114 -19.99 -9.60 -31.59
CA VAL A 114 -18.64 -10.16 -31.43
C VAL A 114 -18.63 -11.67 -31.67
N LEU A 115 -19.65 -12.38 -31.21
CA LEU A 115 -19.76 -13.83 -31.36
C LEU A 115 -20.11 -14.27 -32.78
N GLU A 116 -20.88 -13.47 -33.54
CA GLU A 116 -21.22 -13.74 -34.94
C GLU A 116 -19.99 -13.69 -35.88
N GLN A 117 -18.91 -12.96 -35.51
CA GLN A 117 -17.70 -12.89 -36.33
C GLN A 117 -16.67 -13.99 -36.02
N GLY A 118 -16.96 -14.90 -35.07
CA GLY A 118 -16.06 -16.02 -34.73
C GLY A 118 -14.73 -15.62 -34.11
N GLN A 119 -14.59 -14.38 -33.63
CA GLN A 119 -13.39 -13.90 -32.98
C GLN A 119 -13.41 -14.30 -31.48
N LEU A 120 -12.31 -14.89 -31.01
CA LEU A 120 -12.10 -15.16 -29.60
C LEU A 120 -11.87 -13.83 -28.85
N ALA A 121 -12.91 -13.34 -28.20
CA ALA A 121 -12.81 -12.13 -27.39
C ALA A 121 -12.63 -12.48 -25.91
N TRP A 122 -11.72 -11.78 -25.25
CA TRP A 122 -11.44 -11.94 -23.82
C TRP A 122 -12.25 -10.92 -23.03
N PHE A 123 -13.03 -11.42 -22.10
CA PHE A 123 -13.88 -10.60 -21.25
C PHE A 123 -13.10 -10.03 -20.06
N ILE A 124 -13.14 -8.72 -19.85
CA ILE A 124 -12.51 -8.04 -18.70
C ILE A 124 -13.62 -7.54 -17.75
N PRO A 125 -14.00 -8.34 -16.74
CA PRO A 125 -15.08 -8.00 -15.82
C PRO A 125 -14.58 -7.03 -14.74
N VAL A 126 -14.71 -5.73 -14.94
CA VAL A 126 -14.28 -4.70 -13.98
C VAL A 126 -14.97 -4.88 -12.61
N GLY A 127 -16.23 -5.27 -12.58
CA GLY A 127 -16.94 -5.58 -11.33
C GLY A 127 -16.27 -6.65 -10.47
N ARG A 128 -15.62 -7.64 -11.10
CA ARG A 128 -14.84 -8.65 -10.38
C ARG A 128 -13.57 -8.06 -9.76
N PHE A 129 -12.93 -7.09 -10.43
CA PHE A 129 -11.75 -6.42 -9.89
C PHE A 129 -12.06 -5.64 -8.61
N VAL A 130 -13.24 -5.04 -8.53
CA VAL A 130 -13.70 -4.34 -7.32
C VAL A 130 -13.73 -5.30 -6.13
N SER A 131 -14.27 -6.49 -6.29
CA SER A 131 -14.34 -7.51 -5.22
C SER A 131 -12.95 -8.04 -4.86
N GLU A 132 -12.12 -8.34 -5.86
CA GLU A 132 -10.76 -8.84 -5.68
C GLU A 132 -9.87 -7.79 -4.98
N LEU A 133 -9.93 -6.52 -5.40
CA LEU A 133 -9.17 -5.42 -4.81
C LEU A 133 -9.60 -5.18 -3.36
N ARG A 134 -10.90 -5.19 -3.06
CA ARG A 134 -11.39 -5.07 -1.68
C ARG A 134 -10.82 -6.19 -0.79
N GLY A 135 -10.83 -7.42 -1.28
CA GLY A 135 -10.27 -8.56 -0.55
C GLY A 135 -8.74 -8.49 -0.38
N GLN A 136 -8.01 -7.95 -1.35
CA GLN A 136 -6.56 -7.75 -1.25
C GLN A 136 -6.21 -6.65 -0.25
N ILE A 137 -6.91 -5.52 -0.32
CA ILE A 137 -6.73 -4.39 0.59
C ILE A 137 -7.04 -4.81 2.02
N PHE A 138 -8.17 -5.49 2.24
CA PHE A 138 -8.54 -5.98 3.58
C PHE A 138 -7.45 -6.90 4.18
N ARG A 139 -6.87 -7.80 3.37
CA ARG A 139 -5.77 -8.65 3.83
C ARG A 139 -4.50 -7.86 4.13
N MET A 140 -4.19 -6.84 3.34
CA MET A 140 -3.02 -5.98 3.53
C MET A 140 -3.16 -5.15 4.82
N GLU A 141 -4.32 -4.54 5.04
CA GLU A 141 -4.64 -3.79 6.26
C GLU A 141 -4.58 -4.70 7.50
N ALA A 142 -5.11 -5.93 7.41
CA ALA A 142 -5.04 -6.91 8.50
C ALA A 142 -3.62 -7.42 8.78
N GLN A 143 -2.73 -7.43 7.78
CA GLN A 143 -1.32 -7.75 7.96
C GLN A 143 -0.56 -6.59 8.60
N GLU A 144 -0.78 -5.36 8.14
CA GLU A 144 -0.21 -4.14 8.75
C GLU A 144 -0.61 -4.02 10.23
N GLU A 145 -1.90 -4.26 10.56
CA GLU A 145 -2.36 -4.30 11.95
C GLU A 145 -1.69 -5.40 12.79
N LYS A 146 -1.32 -6.53 12.18
CA LYS A 146 -0.57 -7.59 12.88
C LYS A 146 0.89 -7.22 13.06
N GLU A 147 1.51 -6.57 12.08
CA GLU A 147 2.90 -6.10 12.17
C GLU A 147 3.03 -4.93 13.15
N GLU A 148 2.06 -4.01 13.21
CA GLU A 148 2.01 -2.96 14.25
C GLU A 148 1.75 -3.51 15.66
N LYS A 149 1.14 -4.71 15.77
CA LYS A 149 0.84 -5.37 17.06
C LYS A 149 1.93 -6.31 17.55
N THR A 150 3.07 -6.43 16.88
CA THR A 150 4.24 -7.11 17.44
C THR A 150 4.93 -6.19 18.45
N ASP A 151 4.26 -5.98 19.55
CA ASP A 151 4.83 -5.28 20.71
C ASP A 151 5.89 -6.18 21.37
N HIS A 152 7.13 -5.76 21.29
CA HIS A 152 8.23 -6.41 21.99
C HIS A 152 8.27 -5.91 23.44
N VAL A 153 8.23 -6.82 24.40
CA VAL A 153 8.39 -6.47 25.81
C VAL A 153 9.85 -6.63 26.21
N PHE A 154 10.48 -5.55 26.62
CA PHE A 154 11.85 -5.55 27.12
C PHE A 154 11.88 -5.23 28.61
N GLU A 155 12.67 -6.00 29.37
CA GLU A 155 13.00 -5.67 30.73
C GLU A 155 14.01 -4.53 30.76
N VAL A 156 13.73 -3.50 31.54
CA VAL A 156 14.61 -2.34 31.75
C VAL A 156 15.00 -2.27 33.23
N VAL A 157 16.30 -2.21 33.47
CA VAL A 157 16.85 -2.04 34.84
C VAL A 157 17.19 -0.57 35.02
N VAL A 158 16.79 0.00 36.18
CA VAL A 158 17.14 1.37 36.58
C VAL A 158 17.81 1.34 37.92
N GLU A 159 19.03 1.85 37.99
CA GLU A 159 19.89 1.86 39.17
C GLU A 159 20.29 3.30 39.51
N LYS A 160 20.47 3.58 40.81
CA LYS A 160 21.00 4.87 41.24
C LYS A 160 22.51 4.86 41.11
N ASP A 161 23.07 5.83 40.39
CA ASP A 161 24.51 6.00 40.18
C ASP A 161 24.92 7.42 40.61
N GLY A 162 25.38 7.54 41.84
CA GLY A 162 25.71 8.81 42.45
C GLY A 162 24.52 9.75 42.57
N ASP A 163 24.57 10.89 41.89
CA ASP A 163 23.52 11.91 41.79
C ASP A 163 22.57 11.72 40.60
N ARG A 164 22.76 10.64 39.81
CA ARG A 164 21.99 10.31 38.63
C ARG A 164 21.37 8.92 38.73
N PHE A 165 20.57 8.61 37.68
CA PHE A 165 19.99 7.29 37.47
C PHE A 165 20.48 6.73 36.16
N HIS A 166 21.08 5.53 36.24
CA HIS A 166 21.47 4.75 35.06
C HIS A 166 20.35 3.79 34.69
N ALA A 167 19.96 3.77 33.41
CA ALA A 167 18.98 2.83 32.88
C ALA A 167 19.56 2.04 31.72
N TYR A 168 19.32 0.73 31.69
CA TYR A 168 19.79 -0.12 30.60
C TYR A 168 18.83 -1.28 30.32
N CYS A 169 18.90 -1.81 29.10
CA CYS A 169 18.16 -2.99 28.69
C CYS A 169 19.11 -4.19 28.56
N PRO A 170 19.03 -5.21 29.46
CA PRO A 170 19.94 -6.36 29.42
C PRO A 170 19.88 -7.16 28.12
N ALA A 171 18.71 -7.20 27.46
CA ALA A 171 18.50 -7.93 26.22
C ALA A 171 19.10 -7.23 24.98
N LEU A 172 19.34 -5.91 25.05
CA LEU A 172 19.85 -5.11 23.94
C LEU A 172 21.25 -4.60 24.25
N LYS A 173 22.26 -5.22 23.67
CA LYS A 173 23.67 -4.94 23.95
C LYS A 173 24.01 -3.48 23.59
N GLY A 174 24.46 -2.71 24.61
CA GLY A 174 24.85 -1.31 24.47
C GLY A 174 23.67 -0.32 24.54
N CYS A 175 22.44 -0.78 24.78
CA CYS A 175 21.28 0.08 25.01
C CYS A 175 21.23 0.51 26.48
N HIS A 176 21.75 1.71 26.77
CA HIS A 176 21.77 2.30 28.10
C HIS A 176 21.71 3.83 28.02
N THR A 177 21.27 4.46 29.11
CA THR A 177 21.17 5.92 29.23
C THR A 177 21.26 6.38 30.68
N TRP A 178 21.31 7.70 30.90
CA TRP A 178 21.30 8.32 32.23
C TRP A 178 20.24 9.42 32.28
N GLY A 179 19.62 9.60 33.46
CA GLY A 179 18.72 10.72 33.74
C GLY A 179 19.07 11.36 35.07
N HIS A 180 18.69 12.59 35.26
CA HIS A 180 18.83 13.29 36.56
C HIS A 180 17.80 12.79 37.59
N THR A 181 16.65 12.34 37.06
CA THR A 181 15.62 11.69 37.90
C THR A 181 15.38 10.27 37.38
N ARG A 182 14.74 9.46 38.24
CA ARG A 182 14.36 8.09 37.83
C ARG A 182 13.38 8.07 36.68
N GLU A 183 12.45 9.01 36.64
CA GLU A 183 11.46 9.18 35.62
C GLU A 183 12.09 9.57 34.27
N GLU A 184 13.05 10.47 34.25
CA GLU A 184 13.82 10.84 33.07
C GLU A 184 14.60 9.64 32.53
N ALA A 185 15.29 8.88 33.37
CA ALA A 185 16.03 7.70 32.99
C ALA A 185 15.12 6.64 32.35
N ILE A 186 13.90 6.44 32.88
CA ILE A 186 12.89 5.55 32.31
C ILE A 186 12.41 6.05 30.95
N GLN A 187 12.19 7.33 30.80
CA GLN A 187 11.75 7.90 29.53
C GLN A 187 12.83 7.76 28.46
N TYR A 188 14.06 8.12 28.78
CA TYR A 188 15.17 8.04 27.83
C TYR A 188 15.51 6.61 27.41
N ILE A 189 15.41 5.63 28.35
CA ILE A 189 15.65 4.23 27.96
C ILE A 189 14.54 3.68 27.08
N LYS A 190 13.29 4.11 27.23
CA LYS A 190 12.19 3.76 26.32
C LYS A 190 12.50 4.22 24.89
N GLU A 191 12.86 5.49 24.73
CA GLU A 191 13.23 6.06 23.43
C GLU A 191 14.44 5.33 22.83
N ALA A 192 15.45 5.01 23.66
CA ALA A 192 16.63 4.27 23.20
C ALA A 192 16.28 2.84 22.73
N VAL A 193 15.40 2.14 23.44
CA VAL A 193 14.94 0.80 23.07
C VAL A 193 14.14 0.85 21.77
N GLU A 194 13.22 1.81 21.61
CA GLU A 194 12.44 1.99 20.40
C GLU A 194 13.35 2.22 19.18
N LEU A 195 14.31 3.13 19.28
CA LEU A 195 15.26 3.40 18.20
C LEU A 195 16.13 2.18 17.86
N TYR A 196 16.59 1.44 18.88
CA TYR A 196 17.41 0.25 18.68
C TYR A 196 16.62 -0.87 17.97
N VAL A 197 15.37 -1.09 18.36
CA VAL A 197 14.48 -2.07 17.72
C VAL A 197 14.16 -1.67 16.29
N ASP A 198 13.88 -0.40 16.04
CA ASP A 198 13.64 0.14 14.70
C ASP A 198 14.84 -0.09 13.77
N ASP A 199 16.06 0.07 14.27
CA ASP A 199 17.27 -0.18 13.49
C ASP A 199 17.47 -1.67 13.18
N LEU A 200 17.21 -2.57 14.13
CA LEU A 200 17.24 -4.02 13.91
C LEU A 200 16.19 -4.44 12.85
N VAL A 201 14.96 -3.92 12.94
CA VAL A 201 13.89 -4.19 11.97
C VAL A 201 14.28 -3.72 10.57
N LYS A 202 14.86 -2.51 10.45
CA LYS A 202 15.33 -1.98 9.16
C LYS A 202 16.49 -2.78 8.57
N ALA A 203 17.38 -3.29 9.43
CA ALA A 203 18.51 -4.14 9.03
C ALA A 203 18.08 -5.58 8.69
N GLY A 204 16.89 -6.02 9.12
CA GLY A 204 16.44 -7.41 9.02
C GLY A 204 17.11 -8.33 10.02
N ASP A 205 17.67 -7.78 11.10
CA ASP A 205 18.36 -8.53 12.14
C ASP A 205 17.37 -9.08 13.18
N PRO A 206 17.66 -10.24 13.79
CA PRO A 206 16.78 -10.82 14.81
C PRO A 206 16.79 -9.97 16.08
N ILE A 207 15.59 -9.72 16.63
CA ILE A 207 15.43 -8.96 17.86
C ILE A 207 15.73 -9.87 19.06
N PRO A 208 16.74 -9.55 19.91
CA PRO A 208 17.15 -10.42 21.02
C PRO A 208 16.12 -10.45 22.14
N GLY A 209 15.92 -11.62 22.74
CA GLY A 209 15.23 -11.75 24.03
C GLY A 209 13.70 -11.75 24.00
N VAL A 210 13.08 -11.96 22.83
CA VAL A 210 11.63 -11.87 22.68
C VAL A 210 10.95 -13.21 22.82
N GLY A 211 10.21 -13.37 23.92
CA GLY A 211 8.99 -14.17 23.92
C GLY A 211 7.84 -13.28 23.43
N TRP A 212 6.99 -13.80 22.57
CA TRP A 212 5.85 -13.09 21.95
C TRP A 212 4.93 -12.48 23.02
N ALA A 213 4.89 -11.17 23.15
CA ALA A 213 3.94 -10.44 24.00
C ALA A 213 3.59 -9.10 23.34
N GLU A 214 2.31 -8.79 23.36
CA GLU A 214 1.71 -7.59 22.76
C GLU A 214 2.05 -6.33 23.56
N LYS A 215 2.93 -5.47 23.09
CA LYS A 215 3.35 -4.13 23.55
C LYS A 215 4.72 -4.03 24.18
N ILE A 216 5.52 -3.04 23.73
CA ILE A 216 6.70 -2.56 24.46
C ILE A 216 6.23 -1.98 25.78
N ARG A 217 6.25 -2.77 26.83
CA ARG A 217 6.05 -2.31 28.20
C ARG A 217 7.36 -2.48 28.95
N PRO A 218 8.04 -1.41 29.35
CA PRO A 218 9.19 -1.56 30.22
C PRO A 218 8.72 -2.11 31.58
N ILE A 219 9.20 -3.31 31.91
CA ILE A 219 9.12 -3.81 33.29
C ILE A 219 10.28 -3.17 34.02
N VAL A 220 10.00 -2.21 34.89
CA VAL A 220 11.03 -1.56 35.68
C VAL A 220 11.30 -2.42 36.91
N THR A 221 12.45 -3.12 36.90
CA THR A 221 12.95 -3.80 38.08
C THR A 221 13.91 -2.86 38.82
N THR A 222 13.62 -2.55 40.07
CA THR A 222 14.53 -1.80 40.92
C THR A 222 15.41 -2.84 41.61
N ALA A 223 16.71 -2.82 41.33
CA ALA A 223 17.66 -3.57 42.17
C ALA A 223 17.69 -2.93 43.55
N ALA A 224 17.57 -3.78 44.59
CA ALA A 224 17.52 -3.40 45.99
C ALA A 224 18.90 -2.93 46.49
#